data_cdf255cd85df6dfc4dfcdd36f6231ec3
#
_entry.id   cdf255cd85df6dfc4dfcdd36f6231ec3
#
_cell.length_a   1.000
_cell.length_b   1.000
_cell.length_c   1.000
_cell.angle_alpha   90.00
_cell.angle_beta   90.00
_cell.angle_gamma   90.00
#
_symmetry.space_group_name_H-M   'P 1'
#
loop_
_entity.id
_entity.type
_entity.pdbx_description
1 polymer ?
#
loop_
_entity_poly.entity_id
_entity_poly.type
_entity_poly.pdbx_seq_one_letter_code
_entity_poly.pdbx_strand_id
1 'polypeptide(L)'
;MTKTDVIAILRQPSVTLSLIREKSERIRALEDAMLPSGVRYDKDRVQGTRTDPMLVFIERADALFDEVGELQAQFIRQSDEAERLISQLDTALERRVLRLRYIRGFPCEQIAHIVHYSDTTVYRIRRAAVKHIVERTKDDSE
;
A
#
# COMPACT_ATOMS: atom_id res chain seq x y z
N MET A 1 16.21 -17.02 3.96
CA MET A 1 14.93 -16.42 4.35
C MET A 1 14.00 -17.43 4.95
N THR A 2 13.30 -17.03 5.99
CA THR A 2 12.32 -17.90 6.60
C THR A 2 10.96 -17.59 6.00
N LYS A 3 9.97 -18.38 6.36
CA LYS A 3 8.60 -18.15 5.92
C LYS A 3 8.11 -16.78 6.40
N THR A 4 8.44 -16.42 7.62
CA THR A 4 8.06 -15.13 8.20
C THR A 4 8.67 -13.99 7.39
N ASP A 5 9.93 -14.13 6.98
CA ASP A 5 10.60 -13.11 6.18
C ASP A 5 9.92 -12.93 4.83
N VAL A 6 9.58 -14.02 4.17
CA VAL A 6 8.93 -13.97 2.87
C VAL A 6 7.57 -13.29 2.98
N ILE A 7 6.78 -13.67 3.98
CA ILE A 7 5.46 -13.07 4.16
C ILE A 7 5.58 -11.59 4.48
N ALA A 8 6.57 -11.20 5.28
CA ALA A 8 6.79 -9.79 5.60
C ALA A 8 7.09 -8.98 4.33
N ILE A 9 7.96 -9.49 3.46
CA ILE A 9 8.30 -8.82 2.22
C ILE A 9 7.07 -8.70 1.31
N LEU A 10 6.29 -9.77 1.22
CA LEU A 10 5.09 -9.77 0.38
C LEU A 10 4.03 -8.78 0.90
N ARG A 11 3.96 -8.56 2.21
CA ARG A 11 2.98 -7.67 2.79
C ARG A 11 3.37 -6.21 2.81
N GLN A 12 4.65 -5.91 2.74
CA GLN A 12 5.13 -4.52 2.84
C GLN A 12 4.45 -3.55 1.88
N PRO A 13 4.26 -3.88 0.59
CA PRO A 13 3.63 -2.94 -0.31
C PRO A 13 2.22 -2.54 0.13
N SER A 14 1.46 -3.50 0.65
CA SER A 14 0.10 -3.25 1.10
C SER A 14 0.07 -2.31 2.30
N VAL A 15 0.98 -2.49 3.24
CA VAL A 15 1.08 -1.64 4.43
C VAL A 15 1.44 -0.22 4.01
N THR A 16 2.42 -0.07 3.11
CA THR A 16 2.83 1.24 2.62
C THR A 16 1.69 1.92 1.86
N LEU A 17 0.94 1.17 1.06
CA LEU A 17 -0.18 1.71 0.32
C LEU A 17 -1.27 2.23 1.28
N SER A 18 -1.50 1.55 2.39
CA SER A 18 -2.46 2.02 3.40
C SER A 18 -2.02 3.34 4.01
N LEU A 19 -0.72 3.51 4.24
CA LEU A 19 -0.19 4.78 4.76
C LEU A 19 -0.33 5.90 3.73
N ILE A 20 -0.11 5.60 2.45
CA ILE A 20 -0.29 6.57 1.38
C ILE A 20 -1.75 7.02 1.35
N ARG A 21 -2.68 6.09 1.45
CA ARG A 21 -4.11 6.42 1.43
C ARG A 21 -4.49 7.29 2.62
N GLU A 22 -3.99 6.95 3.80
CA GLU A 22 -4.27 7.72 4.98
C GLU A 22 -3.78 9.15 4.85
N LYS A 23 -2.56 9.35 4.38
CA LYS A 23 -2.02 10.70 4.22
C LYS A 23 -2.70 11.46 3.09
N SER A 24 -3.09 10.76 2.02
CA SER A 24 -3.83 11.38 0.92
C SER A 24 -5.21 11.85 1.39
N GLU A 25 -5.85 11.10 2.29
CA GLU A 25 -7.11 11.52 2.86
C GLU A 25 -6.94 12.77 3.73
N ARG A 26 -5.81 12.86 4.44
CA ARG A 26 -5.54 14.05 5.24
C ARG A 26 -5.33 15.27 4.36
N ILE A 27 -4.67 15.12 3.21
CA ILE A 27 -4.49 16.20 2.25
C ILE A 27 -5.85 16.65 1.74
N ARG A 28 -6.70 15.70 1.40
CA ARG A 28 -8.04 16.01 0.92
C ARG A 28 -8.86 16.75 1.99
N ALA A 29 -8.74 16.33 3.23
CA ALA A 29 -9.44 17.00 4.32
C ALA A 29 -8.96 18.44 4.49
N LEU A 30 -7.66 18.68 4.29
CA LEU A 30 -7.13 20.04 4.37
C LEU A 30 -7.66 20.87 3.20
N GLU A 31 -7.71 20.30 2.00
CA GLU A 31 -8.22 21.00 0.84
C GLU A 31 -9.69 21.35 1.03
N ASP A 32 -10.48 20.43 1.54
CA ASP A 32 -11.90 20.66 1.78
C ASP A 32 -12.10 21.76 2.82
N ALA A 33 -11.27 21.79 3.82
CA ALA A 33 -11.39 22.81 4.86
C ALA A 33 -11.06 24.21 4.33
N MET A 34 -10.26 24.28 3.26
CA MET A 34 -9.92 25.58 2.69
C MET A 34 -10.82 26.01 1.57
N LEU A 35 -11.76 25.17 1.16
CA LEU A 35 -12.64 25.56 0.09
C LEU A 35 -13.60 26.62 0.63
N PRO A 36 -13.84 27.60 -0.14
CA PRO A 36 -14.66 28.68 0.28
C PRO A 36 -16.07 28.31 0.26
N SER A 37 -16.41 27.33 0.80
CA SER A 37 -17.65 26.88 0.74
C SER A 37 -18.42 27.70 1.48
N GLY A 38 -18.59 28.51 1.19
CA GLY A 38 -19.34 29.04 1.89
C GLY A 38 -19.04 29.80 2.83
N VAL A 39 -18.70 30.15 2.93
CA VAL A 39 -18.61 30.77 3.73
C VAL A 39 -18.14 31.62 4.39
N ARG A 40 -17.83 31.79 4.73
CA ARG A 40 -17.59 32.35 5.58
C ARG A 40 -16.53 33.06 5.75
N TYR A 41 -16.47 34.03 5.57
CA TYR A 41 -15.60 34.86 5.63
C TYR A 41 -15.85 35.60 6.77
N ASP A 42 -15.42 35.41 7.74
CA ASP A 42 -15.54 36.08 8.86
C ASP A 42 -14.53 37.12 8.89
N LYS A 43 -14.84 38.23 8.54
CA LYS A 43 -13.94 39.27 8.56
C LYS A 43 -13.33 39.56 9.88
N ASP A 44 -14.02 39.24 10.90
CA ASP A 44 -13.55 39.57 12.21
C ASP A 44 -12.34 38.82 12.56
N ARG A 45 -12.15 37.76 11.92
CA ARG A 45 -11.07 37.02 12.28
C ARG A 45 -9.85 37.59 11.83
N VAL A 46 -9.82 38.28 10.89
CA VAL A 46 -8.64 38.78 10.36
C VAL A 46 -7.86 39.56 11.30
N GLN A 47 -8.54 40.19 12.22
CA GLN A 47 -7.87 40.93 13.03
C GLN A 47 -7.02 40.35 14.01
N GLY A 48 -7.11 39.54 14.59
CA GLY A 48 -6.30 39.09 15.62
C GLY A 48 -5.18 38.27 15.31
N THR A 49 -5.14 37.66 14.23
CA THR A 49 -4.09 36.75 14.07
C THR A 49 -3.15 37.23 13.13
N ARG A 50 -2.01 36.89 13.34
CA ARG A 50 -1.02 37.22 12.48
C ARG A 50 -0.78 36.11 11.57
N THR A 51 -1.37 34.94 11.71
CA THR A 51 -1.13 33.78 10.93
C THR A 51 -2.07 33.76 9.76
N ASP A 52 -1.56 33.68 8.57
CA ASP A 52 -2.37 33.58 7.39
C ASP A 52 -2.84 32.13 7.24
N PRO A 53 -4.13 31.83 7.29
CA PRO A 53 -4.62 30.47 7.16
C PRO A 53 -4.18 29.78 5.87
N MET A 54 -4.06 30.53 4.78
CA MET A 54 -3.62 29.96 3.53
C MET A 54 -2.17 29.52 3.60
N LEU A 55 -1.33 30.29 4.30
CA LEU A 55 0.06 29.95 4.44
C LEU A 55 0.21 28.71 5.31
N VAL A 56 -0.57 28.58 6.36
CA VAL A 56 -0.55 27.39 7.22
C VAL A 56 -1.01 26.17 6.41
N PHE A 57 -2.02 26.32 5.56
CA PHE A 57 -2.49 25.25 4.72
C PHE A 57 -1.37 24.79 3.76
N ILE A 58 -0.72 25.74 3.09
CA ILE A 58 0.33 25.41 2.13
C ILE A 58 1.47 24.66 2.82
N GLU A 59 1.89 25.12 3.99
CA GLU A 59 2.96 24.45 4.70
C GLU A 59 2.61 23.02 5.09
N ARG A 60 1.38 22.82 5.59
CA ARG A 60 0.97 21.49 5.99
C ARG A 60 0.77 20.57 4.79
N ALA A 61 0.21 21.11 3.71
CA ALA A 61 -0.01 20.34 2.51
C ALA A 61 1.34 19.93 1.90
N ASP A 62 2.31 20.84 1.85
CA ASP A 62 3.62 20.54 1.29
C ASP A 62 4.30 19.43 2.08
N ALA A 63 4.23 19.48 3.40
CA ALA A 63 4.83 18.46 4.25
C ALA A 63 4.18 17.10 3.99
N LEU A 64 2.86 17.06 3.84
CA LEU A 64 2.17 15.80 3.56
C LEU A 64 2.46 15.30 2.15
N PHE A 65 2.59 16.19 1.16
CA PHE A 65 2.94 15.79 -0.19
C PHE A 65 4.35 15.20 -0.23
N ASP A 66 5.29 15.75 0.54
CA ASP A 66 6.63 15.21 0.61
C ASP A 66 6.62 13.82 1.24
N GLU A 67 5.84 13.61 2.31
CA GLU A 67 5.71 12.31 2.94
C GLU A 67 5.10 11.30 2.00
N VAL A 68 4.07 11.70 1.24
CA VAL A 68 3.44 10.81 0.28
C VAL A 68 4.44 10.44 -0.81
N GLY A 69 5.24 11.40 -1.28
CA GLY A 69 6.25 11.14 -2.31
C GLY A 69 7.28 10.10 -1.85
N GLU A 70 7.73 10.19 -0.60
CA GLU A 70 8.67 9.24 -0.06
C GLU A 70 8.04 7.86 0.07
N LEU A 71 6.78 7.81 0.51
CA LEU A 71 6.07 6.54 0.65
C LEU A 71 5.80 5.91 -0.72
N GLN A 72 5.54 6.72 -1.75
CA GLN A 72 5.35 6.20 -3.10
C GLN A 72 6.63 5.56 -3.64
N ALA A 73 7.77 6.18 -3.39
CA ALA A 73 9.06 5.62 -3.80
C ALA A 73 9.32 4.31 -3.06
N GLN A 74 9.00 4.27 -1.77
CA GLN A 74 9.15 3.07 -0.96
C GLN A 74 8.21 1.97 -1.46
N PHE A 75 6.98 2.32 -1.80
CA PHE A 75 6.00 1.37 -2.32
C PHE A 75 6.50 0.71 -3.60
N ILE A 76 7.10 1.49 -4.50
CA ILE A 76 7.64 0.95 -5.75
C ILE A 76 8.77 -0.04 -5.46
N ARG A 77 9.69 0.31 -4.58
CA ARG A 77 10.79 -0.60 -4.24
C ARG A 77 10.29 -1.89 -3.59
N GLN A 78 9.32 -1.76 -2.69
CA GLN A 78 8.76 -2.93 -2.01
C GLN A 78 7.96 -3.80 -2.96
N SER A 79 7.24 -3.18 -3.91
CA SER A 79 6.48 -3.93 -4.91
C SER A 79 7.41 -4.69 -5.84
N ASP A 80 8.55 -4.08 -6.21
CA ASP A 80 9.52 -4.74 -7.07
C ASP A 80 10.15 -5.94 -6.35
N GLU A 81 10.43 -5.80 -5.07
CA GLU A 81 11.00 -6.89 -4.28
C GLU A 81 10.00 -8.03 -4.13
N ALA A 82 8.75 -7.72 -3.84
CA ALA A 82 7.70 -8.72 -3.74
C ALA A 82 7.52 -9.44 -5.08
N GLU A 83 7.50 -8.69 -6.18
CA GLU A 83 7.35 -9.26 -7.50
C GLU A 83 8.54 -10.16 -7.86
N ARG A 84 9.74 -9.80 -7.42
CA ARG A 84 10.91 -10.62 -7.68
C ARG A 84 10.76 -11.98 -6.99
N LEU A 85 10.27 -12.00 -5.76
CA LEU A 85 10.04 -13.25 -5.05
C LEU A 85 8.96 -14.09 -5.75
N ILE A 86 7.88 -13.45 -6.16
CA ILE A 86 6.78 -14.16 -6.82
C ILE A 86 7.24 -14.75 -8.16
N SER A 87 8.10 -14.02 -8.87
CA SER A 87 8.59 -14.47 -10.16
C SER A 87 9.46 -15.71 -10.09
N GLN A 88 9.95 -16.07 -8.89
CA GLN A 88 10.74 -17.28 -8.73
C GLN A 88 9.89 -18.56 -8.75
N LEU A 89 8.57 -18.41 -8.62
CA LEU A 89 7.69 -19.58 -8.62
C LEU A 89 7.57 -20.18 -10.01
N ASP A 90 7.50 -21.51 -10.07
CA ASP A 90 7.46 -22.22 -11.32
C ASP A 90 6.08 -22.23 -11.98
N THR A 91 5.03 -22.24 -11.22
CA THR A 91 3.69 -22.36 -11.80
C THR A 91 2.99 -21.02 -11.92
N ALA A 92 2.31 -20.84 -13.03
CA ALA A 92 1.58 -19.60 -13.26
C ALA A 92 0.45 -19.41 -12.25
N LEU A 93 -0.15 -20.49 -11.80
CA LEU A 93 -1.24 -20.42 -10.83
C LEU A 93 -0.77 -19.88 -9.50
N GLU A 94 0.37 -20.36 -9.00
CA GLU A 94 0.93 -19.87 -7.76
C GLU A 94 1.29 -18.40 -7.87
N ARG A 95 1.91 -17.99 -8.98
CA ARG A 95 2.26 -16.58 -9.18
C ARG A 95 0.98 -15.72 -9.18
N ARG A 96 -0.06 -16.19 -9.86
CA ARG A 96 -1.30 -15.43 -9.95
C ARG A 96 -1.97 -15.28 -8.59
N VAL A 97 -2.03 -16.36 -7.81
CA VAL A 97 -2.66 -16.34 -6.49
C VAL A 97 -1.91 -15.35 -5.58
N LEU A 98 -0.58 -15.39 -5.56
CA LEU A 98 0.19 -14.47 -4.72
C LEU A 98 0.07 -13.03 -5.19
N ARG A 99 0.03 -12.77 -6.50
CA ARG A 99 -0.15 -11.42 -7.01
C ARG A 99 -1.53 -10.87 -6.62
N LEU A 100 -2.56 -11.69 -6.75
CA LEU A 100 -3.89 -11.24 -6.37
C LEU A 100 -3.99 -10.98 -4.88
N ARG A 101 -3.35 -11.81 -4.07
CA ARG A 101 -3.43 -11.67 -2.62
C ARG A 101 -2.60 -10.51 -2.11
N TYR A 102 -1.35 -10.42 -2.51
CA TYR A 102 -0.41 -9.48 -1.90
C TYR A 102 -0.23 -8.19 -2.70
N ILE A 103 -0.27 -8.24 -4.02
CA ILE A 103 -0.11 -7.02 -4.81
C ILE A 103 -1.45 -6.33 -5.02
N ARG A 104 -2.51 -7.11 -5.32
CA ARG A 104 -3.82 -6.54 -5.56
C ARG A 104 -4.68 -6.45 -4.30
N GLY A 105 -4.32 -7.15 -3.26
CA GLY A 105 -5.00 -7.04 -1.97
C GLY A 105 -6.34 -7.76 -1.86
N PHE A 106 -6.61 -8.71 -2.73
CA PHE A 106 -7.90 -9.41 -2.68
C PHE A 106 -7.93 -10.46 -1.57
N PRO A 107 -9.06 -10.62 -0.90
CA PRO A 107 -9.21 -11.71 0.08
C PRO A 107 -9.28 -13.05 -0.65
N CYS A 108 -8.94 -14.12 0.03
CA CYS A 108 -8.90 -15.45 -0.57
C CYS A 108 -10.22 -15.87 -1.20
N GLU A 109 -11.35 -15.46 -0.64
CA GLU A 109 -12.65 -15.79 -1.19
C GLU A 109 -12.83 -15.19 -2.58
N GLN A 110 -12.37 -13.94 -2.77
CA GLN A 110 -12.48 -13.30 -4.05
C GLN A 110 -11.49 -13.91 -5.06
N ILE A 111 -10.31 -14.28 -4.59
CA ILE A 111 -9.33 -14.97 -5.43
C ILE A 111 -9.90 -16.29 -5.94
N ALA A 112 -10.58 -17.01 -5.04
CA ALA A 112 -11.20 -18.29 -5.41
C ALA A 112 -12.18 -18.11 -6.58
N HIS A 113 -12.95 -17.04 -6.57
CA HIS A 113 -13.87 -16.77 -7.67
C HIS A 113 -13.10 -16.44 -8.95
N ILE A 114 -12.03 -15.67 -8.85
CA ILE A 114 -11.25 -15.27 -10.02
C ILE A 114 -10.56 -16.45 -10.69
N VAL A 115 -9.97 -17.33 -9.89
CA VAL A 115 -9.22 -18.46 -10.43
C VAL A 115 -10.04 -19.74 -10.57
N HIS A 116 -11.30 -19.68 -10.16
CA HIS A 116 -12.23 -20.82 -10.26
C HIS A 116 -11.82 -22.05 -9.45
N TYR A 117 -11.38 -21.81 -8.22
CA TYR A 117 -11.06 -22.88 -7.29
C TYR A 117 -11.79 -22.62 -5.98
N SER A 118 -11.84 -23.59 -5.10
CA SER A 118 -12.47 -23.40 -3.80
C SER A 118 -11.59 -22.58 -2.88
N ASP A 119 -12.17 -21.99 -1.86
CA ASP A 119 -11.43 -21.21 -0.89
C ASP A 119 -10.32 -22.03 -0.23
N THR A 120 -10.64 -23.28 0.11
CA THR A 120 -9.68 -24.18 0.74
C THR A 120 -8.48 -24.42 -0.19
N THR A 121 -8.75 -24.61 -1.48
CA THR A 121 -7.70 -24.83 -2.45
C THR A 121 -6.83 -23.59 -2.61
N VAL A 122 -7.41 -22.39 -2.61
CA VAL A 122 -6.66 -21.15 -2.72
C VAL A 122 -5.74 -20.99 -1.50
N TYR A 123 -6.23 -21.29 -0.30
CA TYR A 123 -5.39 -21.24 0.90
C TYR A 123 -4.21 -22.21 0.79
N ARG A 124 -4.46 -23.40 0.25
CA ARG A 124 -3.43 -24.40 0.10
C ARG A 124 -2.38 -23.94 -0.91
N ILE A 125 -2.83 -23.37 -2.04
CA ILE A 125 -1.93 -22.87 -3.07
C ILE A 125 -1.08 -21.75 -2.50
N ARG A 126 -1.66 -20.84 -1.73
CA ARG A 126 -0.93 -19.73 -1.13
C ARG A 126 0.17 -20.23 -0.19
N ARG A 127 -0.16 -21.21 0.67
CA ARG A 127 0.82 -21.75 1.59
C ARG A 127 1.94 -22.47 0.83
N ALA A 128 1.59 -23.26 -0.18
CA ALA A 128 2.58 -23.96 -0.96
C ALA A 128 3.48 -22.97 -1.70
N ALA A 129 2.91 -21.91 -2.24
CA ALA A 129 3.68 -20.91 -2.96
C ALA A 129 4.71 -20.24 -2.05
N VAL A 130 4.32 -19.85 -0.84
CA VAL A 130 5.25 -19.25 0.11
C VAL A 130 6.36 -20.24 0.47
N LYS A 131 6.01 -21.51 0.66
CA LYS A 131 7.01 -22.53 0.97
C LYS A 131 8.00 -22.69 -0.18
N HIS A 132 7.52 -22.67 -1.42
CA HIS A 132 8.39 -22.79 -2.59
C HIS A 132 9.34 -21.60 -2.71
N ILE A 133 8.88 -20.40 -2.37
CA ILE A 133 9.74 -19.22 -2.35
C ILE A 133 10.84 -19.38 -1.29
N VAL A 134 10.49 -19.87 -0.10
CA VAL A 134 11.46 -20.08 0.97
C VAL A 134 12.52 -21.07 0.49
N GLU A 135 12.12 -22.16 -0.15
CA GLU A 135 13.05 -23.15 -0.66
C GLU A 135 13.97 -22.59 -1.73
N ARG A 136 13.42 -21.77 -2.64
CA ARG A 136 14.22 -21.18 -3.69
C ARG A 136 15.22 -20.19 -3.13
N THR A 137 14.84 -19.39 -2.16
CA THR A 137 15.76 -18.41 -1.59
C THR A 137 16.86 -19.06 -0.78
N LYS A 138 16.63 -20.26 -0.25
CA LYS A 138 17.69 -20.96 0.45
C LYS A 138 18.71 -21.46 -0.56
N ASP A 139 18.26 -21.97 -1.71
CA ASP A 139 19.15 -22.47 -2.71
C ASP A 139 20.02 -21.34 -3.26
N ASP A 140 19.44 -20.15 -3.43
CA ASP A 140 20.18 -19.02 -3.96
C ASP A 140 21.21 -18.47 -2.97
N SER A 141 21.05 -18.71 -1.69
CA SER A 141 21.98 -18.16 -0.71
C SER A 141 23.16 -19.11 -0.44
N GLU A 142 23.16 -20.26 -1.07
CA GLU A 142 24.27 -21.15 -0.99
C GLU A 142 25.12 -20.99 -2.24
#